data_4f149aa91b7a066575c6af55565aed59
#
_entry.id   4f149aa91b7a066575c6af55565aed59
#
_cell.length_a   1.000
_cell.length_b   1.000
_cell.length_c   1.000
_cell.angle_alpha   90.00
_cell.angle_beta   90.00
_cell.angle_gamma   90.00
#
_symmetry.space_group_name_H-M   'P 1'
#
loop_
_entity.id
_entity.type
_entity.pdbx_description
1 polymer ?
#
loop_
_entity_poly.entity_id
_entity_poly.type
_entity_poly.pdbx_seq_one_letter_code
_entity_poly.pdbx_strand_id
1 'polypeptide(L)'
;VEIMISLIQFFSSSVLLKQEKTEQEIPDKKTINKEYWKVAFPAAIEGVLLNLMLLADLIMVGMLGIEKAAAVGIVSQPKMILQMIVSAAGVAITAIVARRKGEGDEEGLNSCIKQSLLLLGLLYFLFVCLSFIFSKNIVSFAGANEDYIEYASIYFQYIALSVFFKALCVVLSSAQIGVGNTKIVLISGMIGNALNVLLNYLLIFGKYGFPEMGIQGAAIATVIGNAVIFVILLYSVTKGDYGINILKKGSYHFTKKVLAPLQEIGTNSFLEHIFERIGLFIFARMIASLGTVAMGTHHYCILLWDLYYYFGVGMSSASASFTGRKLGEKRKDLAILYMRAAQYSGLWISIFVGIIFYLLKNSIFSLMISDERVILLGSSVMMIISLLIIPQTQAQVTAGVLRGAGDNRFIAIYSLFISAILRPYLAYIFAFIWKLGLVGIWIAFFSDEFLKMLLAQYRIQKGIWLQKKI
;
A
#
# COMPACT_ATOMS: atom_id res chain seq x y z
N VAL A 1 18.32 -29.03 17.50
CA VAL A 1 19.46 -28.23 16.99
C VAL A 1 19.46 -28.22 15.47
N GLU A 2 19.35 -29.36 14.76
CA GLU A 2 19.34 -29.42 13.29
C GLU A 2 18.16 -28.64 12.65
N ILE A 3 16.95 -28.75 13.23
CA ILE A 3 15.78 -27.96 12.77
C ILE A 3 16.03 -26.46 12.95
N MET A 4 16.64 -26.06 14.04
CA MET A 4 16.96 -24.65 14.30
C MET A 4 18.06 -24.13 13.36
N ILE A 5 19.07 -24.95 13.06
CA ILE A 5 20.11 -24.63 12.07
C ILE A 5 19.50 -24.53 10.67
N SER A 6 18.60 -25.45 10.31
CA SER A 6 17.87 -25.43 9.03
C SER A 6 16.99 -24.18 8.91
N LEU A 7 16.28 -23.77 9.96
CA LEU A 7 15.51 -22.53 10.01
C LEU A 7 16.40 -21.29 9.90
N ILE A 8 17.52 -21.24 10.62
CA ILE A 8 18.49 -20.13 10.50
C ILE A 8 19.04 -20.06 9.08
N GLN A 9 19.37 -21.17 8.46
CA GLN A 9 19.83 -21.22 7.07
C GLN A 9 18.73 -20.80 6.09
N PHE A 10 17.47 -21.20 6.33
CA PHE A 10 16.33 -20.81 5.53
C PHE A 10 16.11 -19.28 5.51
N PHE A 11 16.34 -18.59 6.63
CA PHE A 11 16.25 -17.13 6.69
C PHE A 11 17.58 -16.42 6.36
N SER A 12 18.72 -17.10 6.35
CA SER A 12 20.03 -16.44 6.18
C SER A 12 20.43 -16.11 4.75
N SER A 13 19.81 -16.73 3.73
CA SER A 13 20.17 -16.61 2.30
C SER A 13 21.68 -16.73 2.01
N SER A 14 22.43 -17.35 2.93
CA SER A 14 23.90 -17.51 2.85
C SER A 14 24.31 -18.35 1.65
N VAL A 15 23.47 -19.29 1.24
CA VAL A 15 23.68 -20.17 0.08
C VAL A 15 23.65 -19.34 -1.21
N LEU A 16 22.67 -18.41 -1.36
CA LEU A 16 22.58 -17.55 -2.53
C LEU A 16 23.81 -16.64 -2.69
N LEU A 17 24.31 -16.06 -1.60
CA LEU A 17 25.51 -15.23 -1.64
C LEU A 17 26.78 -16.01 -2.01
N LYS A 18 26.88 -17.28 -1.65
CA LYS A 18 28.01 -18.12 -2.07
C LYS A 18 28.00 -18.43 -3.56
N GLN A 19 26.80 -18.51 -4.16
CA GLN A 19 26.63 -18.80 -5.58
C GLN A 19 26.89 -17.58 -6.48
N GLU A 20 26.62 -16.37 -5.99
CA GLU A 20 26.68 -15.10 -6.75
C GLU A 20 27.87 -14.24 -6.31
N LYS A 21 29.03 -14.87 -5.99
CA LYS A 21 30.26 -14.12 -5.67
C LYS A 21 30.74 -13.33 -6.88
N THR A 22 30.98 -12.04 -6.68
CA THR A 22 31.62 -11.14 -7.66
C THR A 22 32.98 -10.68 -7.12
N GLU A 23 33.92 -10.39 -8.03
CA GLU A 23 35.24 -9.82 -7.67
C GLU A 23 35.18 -8.32 -7.33
N GLN A 24 33.98 -7.71 -7.47
CA GLN A 24 33.78 -6.28 -7.21
C GLN A 24 33.64 -5.98 -5.72
N GLU A 25 34.09 -4.81 -5.33
CA GLU A 25 34.04 -4.34 -3.94
C GLU A 25 32.60 -4.31 -3.40
N ILE A 26 32.42 -4.89 -2.20
CA ILE A 26 31.13 -4.94 -1.49
C ILE A 26 31.18 -3.90 -0.39
N PRO A 27 30.22 -2.94 -0.34
CA PRO A 27 30.12 -1.99 0.75
C PRO A 27 29.96 -2.67 2.11
N ASP A 28 30.43 -2.05 3.16
CA ASP A 28 30.23 -2.55 4.52
C ASP A 28 28.75 -2.56 4.96
N LYS A 29 28.43 -3.39 5.95
CA LYS A 29 27.03 -3.54 6.43
C LYS A 29 26.43 -2.24 6.92
N LYS A 30 27.24 -1.34 7.50
CA LYS A 30 26.78 -0.05 8.02
C LYS A 30 26.35 0.87 6.87
N THR A 31 27.12 0.90 5.80
CA THR A 31 26.80 1.67 4.57
C THR A 31 25.52 1.14 3.92
N ILE A 32 25.40 -0.19 3.73
CA ILE A 32 24.18 -0.81 3.17
C ILE A 32 22.93 -0.45 3.99
N ASN A 33 23.01 -0.58 5.32
CA ASN A 33 21.90 -0.21 6.19
C ASN A 33 21.56 1.28 6.12
N LYS A 34 22.57 2.15 6.12
CA LYS A 34 22.39 3.61 6.02
C LYS A 34 21.71 3.99 4.70
N GLU A 35 22.14 3.42 3.59
CA GLU A 35 21.55 3.66 2.27
C GLU A 35 20.12 3.12 2.21
N TYR A 36 19.87 1.93 2.72
CA TYR A 36 18.52 1.37 2.79
C TYR A 36 17.57 2.29 3.55
N TRP A 37 17.96 2.72 4.76
CA TRP A 37 17.13 3.60 5.58
C TRP A 37 16.92 5.00 5.00
N LYS A 38 17.86 5.51 4.23
CA LYS A 38 17.70 6.79 3.51
C LYS A 38 16.52 6.76 2.53
N VAL A 39 16.19 5.59 1.99
CA VAL A 39 15.05 5.39 1.09
C VAL A 39 13.83 4.85 1.82
N ALA A 40 14.01 3.88 2.74
CA ALA A 40 12.91 3.20 3.41
C ALA A 40 12.20 4.09 4.44
N PHE A 41 12.94 4.91 5.21
CA PHE A 41 12.34 5.74 6.24
C PHE A 41 11.35 6.78 5.68
N PRO A 42 11.70 7.58 4.66
CA PRO A 42 10.72 8.50 4.08
C PRO A 42 9.51 7.79 3.48
N ALA A 43 9.69 6.64 2.82
CA ALA A 43 8.58 5.88 2.26
C ALA A 43 7.65 5.29 3.34
N ALA A 44 8.22 4.82 4.45
CA ALA A 44 7.45 4.27 5.56
C ALA A 44 6.65 5.36 6.30
N ILE A 45 7.27 6.52 6.54
CA ILE A 45 6.58 7.66 7.17
C ILE A 45 5.47 8.22 6.26
N GLU A 46 5.70 8.29 4.95
CA GLU A 46 4.67 8.70 3.99
C GLU A 46 3.44 7.80 4.09
N GLY A 47 3.62 6.48 4.14
CA GLY A 47 2.52 5.53 4.31
C GLY A 47 1.72 5.76 5.60
N VAL A 48 2.40 5.97 6.74
CA VAL A 48 1.76 6.28 8.02
C VAL A 48 0.99 7.58 7.96
N LEU A 49 1.56 8.64 7.38
CA LEU A 49 0.91 9.95 7.25
C LEU A 49 -0.34 9.87 6.36
N LEU A 50 -0.30 9.10 5.28
CA LEU A 50 -1.49 8.85 4.45
C LEU A 50 -2.62 8.21 5.26
N ASN A 51 -2.32 7.23 6.11
CA ASN A 51 -3.32 6.59 6.96
C ASN A 51 -3.90 7.56 7.99
N LEU A 52 -3.06 8.33 8.68
CA LEU A 52 -3.51 9.33 9.65
C LEU A 52 -4.43 10.37 9.01
N MET A 53 -4.19 10.74 7.77
CA MET A 53 -5.06 11.65 7.04
C MET A 53 -6.41 11.05 6.68
N LEU A 54 -6.44 9.79 6.23
CA LEU A 54 -7.71 9.10 5.98
C LEU A 54 -8.57 9.05 7.25
N LEU A 55 -7.94 8.89 8.42
CA LEU A 55 -8.63 8.96 9.71
C LEU A 55 -9.15 10.36 10.02
N ALA A 56 -8.36 11.40 9.77
CA ALA A 56 -8.80 12.79 9.96
C ALA A 56 -10.00 13.13 9.06
N ASP A 57 -9.94 12.77 7.79
CA ASP A 57 -11.03 12.94 6.83
C ASP A 57 -12.31 12.23 7.30
N LEU A 58 -12.18 10.98 7.75
CA LEU A 58 -13.31 10.18 8.25
C LEU A 58 -13.97 10.82 9.49
N ILE A 59 -13.16 11.32 10.43
CA ILE A 59 -13.65 12.01 11.63
C ILE A 59 -14.40 13.30 11.25
N MET A 60 -13.81 14.13 10.40
CA MET A 60 -14.41 15.42 9.99
C MET A 60 -15.73 15.21 9.23
N VAL A 61 -15.80 14.23 8.34
CA VAL A 61 -17.01 13.89 7.59
C VAL A 61 -18.07 13.28 8.53
N GLY A 62 -17.67 12.45 9.51
CA GLY A 62 -18.56 11.87 10.50
C GLY A 62 -19.32 12.92 11.33
N MET A 63 -18.76 14.12 11.52
CA MET A 63 -19.40 15.23 12.23
C MET A 63 -20.56 15.88 11.44
N LEU A 64 -20.72 15.58 10.15
CA LEU A 64 -21.75 16.17 9.28
C LEU A 64 -23.14 15.50 9.38
N GLY A 65 -23.25 14.42 10.15
CA GLY A 65 -24.48 13.66 10.34
C GLY A 65 -24.55 12.37 9.50
N ILE A 66 -25.53 11.53 9.82
CA ILE A 66 -25.64 10.14 9.36
C ILE A 66 -25.83 10.05 7.84
N GLU A 67 -26.69 10.86 7.25
CA GLU A 67 -26.99 10.83 5.79
C GLU A 67 -25.76 11.15 4.96
N LYS A 68 -25.01 12.19 5.35
CA LYS A 68 -23.79 12.63 4.67
C LYS A 68 -22.66 11.61 4.85
N ALA A 69 -22.54 11.02 6.04
CA ALA A 69 -21.59 9.93 6.29
C ALA A 69 -21.94 8.67 5.47
N ALA A 70 -23.22 8.32 5.32
CA ALA A 70 -23.68 7.24 4.46
C ALA A 70 -23.36 7.48 2.99
N ALA A 71 -23.56 8.73 2.50
CA ALA A 71 -23.19 9.12 1.14
C ALA A 71 -21.70 8.93 0.86
N VAL A 72 -20.82 9.31 1.79
CA VAL A 72 -19.37 9.09 1.68
C VAL A 72 -19.04 7.60 1.73
N GLY A 73 -19.69 6.84 2.61
CA GLY A 73 -19.53 5.39 2.74
C GLY A 73 -19.83 4.64 1.45
N ILE A 74 -20.95 4.94 0.77
CA ILE A 74 -21.34 4.25 -0.47
C ILE A 74 -20.36 4.59 -1.61
N VAL A 75 -19.89 5.82 -1.72
CA VAL A 75 -18.93 6.27 -2.74
C VAL A 75 -17.54 5.62 -2.52
N SER A 76 -17.22 5.20 -1.30
CA SER A 76 -15.95 4.54 -1.02
C SER A 76 -15.77 3.22 -1.79
N GLN A 77 -16.85 2.51 -2.13
CA GLN A 77 -16.80 1.23 -2.85
C GLN A 77 -16.28 1.39 -4.29
N PRO A 78 -16.90 2.20 -5.18
CA PRO A 78 -16.37 2.41 -6.53
C PRO A 78 -15.00 3.11 -6.51
N LYS A 79 -14.75 4.05 -5.57
CA LYS A 79 -13.43 4.66 -5.38
C LYS A 79 -12.35 3.62 -5.12
N MET A 80 -12.62 2.62 -4.28
CA MET A 80 -11.66 1.58 -3.93
C MET A 80 -11.24 0.75 -5.15
N ILE A 81 -12.18 0.36 -6.01
CA ILE A 81 -11.88 -0.40 -7.24
C ILE A 81 -10.91 0.38 -8.14
N LEU A 82 -11.18 1.67 -8.33
CA LEU A 82 -10.31 2.54 -9.12
C LEU A 82 -8.91 2.67 -8.50
N GLN A 83 -8.83 2.81 -7.18
CA GLN A 83 -7.54 2.88 -6.48
C GLN A 83 -6.73 1.60 -6.61
N MET A 84 -7.36 0.42 -6.71
CA MET A 84 -6.65 -0.85 -6.93
C MET A 84 -5.93 -0.84 -8.29
N ILE A 85 -6.56 -0.33 -9.35
CA ILE A 85 -5.94 -0.20 -10.67
C ILE A 85 -4.72 0.73 -10.60
N VAL A 86 -4.88 1.89 -9.97
CA VAL A 86 -3.77 2.86 -9.77
C VAL A 86 -2.62 2.25 -8.99
N SER A 87 -2.92 1.55 -7.89
CA SER A 87 -1.90 0.92 -7.04
C SER A 87 -1.13 -0.17 -7.79
N ALA A 88 -1.83 -0.99 -8.56
CA ALA A 88 -1.22 -2.03 -9.39
C ALA A 88 -0.28 -1.46 -10.47
N ALA A 89 -0.71 -0.37 -11.13
CA ALA A 89 0.14 0.36 -12.06
C ALA A 89 1.36 0.96 -11.35
N GLY A 90 1.20 1.49 -10.14
CA GLY A 90 2.30 2.02 -9.32
C GLY A 90 3.38 0.98 -9.02
N VAL A 91 2.98 -0.25 -8.68
CA VAL A 91 3.91 -1.38 -8.47
C VAL A 91 4.72 -1.65 -9.74
N ALA A 92 4.04 -1.71 -10.90
CA ALA A 92 4.70 -1.97 -12.18
C ALA A 92 5.67 -0.84 -12.55
N ILE A 93 5.26 0.41 -12.42
CA ILE A 93 6.10 1.58 -12.70
C ILE A 93 7.35 1.59 -11.81
N THR A 94 7.19 1.33 -10.50
CA THR A 94 8.32 1.28 -9.57
C THR A 94 9.35 0.22 -10.00
N ALA A 95 8.90 -0.99 -10.35
CA ALA A 95 9.78 -2.08 -10.76
C ALA A 95 10.52 -1.77 -12.09
N ILE A 96 9.80 -1.27 -13.11
CA ILE A 96 10.36 -0.96 -14.43
C ILE A 96 11.35 0.20 -14.31
N VAL A 97 10.96 1.29 -13.64
CA VAL A 97 11.83 2.47 -13.47
C VAL A 97 13.08 2.13 -12.68
N ALA A 98 12.96 1.34 -11.59
CA ALA A 98 14.09 0.88 -10.82
C ALA A 98 15.07 0.04 -11.68
N ARG A 99 14.54 -0.87 -12.48
CA ARG A 99 15.36 -1.70 -13.39
C ARG A 99 16.08 -0.86 -14.42
N ARG A 100 15.35 0.04 -15.14
CA ARG A 100 15.94 0.93 -16.15
C ARG A 100 16.99 1.87 -15.57
N LYS A 101 16.74 2.37 -14.34
CA LYS A 101 17.73 3.17 -13.61
C LYS A 101 19.02 2.40 -13.36
N GLY A 102 18.94 1.14 -12.95
CA GLY A 102 20.11 0.29 -12.74
C GLY A 102 20.84 -0.06 -14.04
N GLU A 103 20.13 -0.22 -15.14
CA GLU A 103 20.68 -0.46 -16.48
C GLU A 103 21.33 0.79 -17.10
N GLY A 104 21.14 1.98 -16.51
CA GLY A 104 21.57 3.26 -17.11
C GLY A 104 20.69 3.70 -18.30
N ASP A 105 19.56 3.04 -18.54
CA ASP A 105 18.64 3.35 -19.64
C ASP A 105 17.70 4.51 -19.26
N GLU A 106 18.24 5.74 -19.32
CA GLU A 106 17.48 6.93 -18.97
C GLU A 106 16.36 7.23 -19.99
N GLU A 107 16.50 6.83 -21.24
CA GLU A 107 15.47 7.01 -22.26
C GLU A 107 14.29 6.07 -22.02
N GLY A 108 14.55 4.80 -21.77
CA GLY A 108 13.52 3.81 -21.42
C GLY A 108 12.80 4.16 -20.10
N LEU A 109 13.55 4.66 -19.10
CA LEU A 109 13.00 5.13 -17.83
C LEU A 109 12.01 6.28 -18.06
N ASN A 110 12.42 7.35 -18.77
CA ASN A 110 11.57 8.51 -19.02
C ASN A 110 10.39 8.18 -19.96
N SER A 111 10.60 7.25 -20.91
CA SER A 111 9.49 6.73 -21.75
C SER A 111 8.44 5.99 -20.93
N CYS A 112 8.86 5.18 -19.93
CA CYS A 112 7.93 4.53 -19.02
C CYS A 112 7.07 5.55 -18.28
N ILE A 113 7.66 6.61 -17.73
CA ILE A 113 6.93 7.68 -17.03
C ILE A 113 5.93 8.37 -17.96
N LYS A 114 6.38 8.82 -19.15
CA LYS A 114 5.54 9.53 -20.12
C LYS A 114 4.37 8.68 -20.60
N GLN A 115 4.62 7.44 -21.00
CA GLN A 115 3.60 6.53 -21.50
C GLN A 115 2.60 6.15 -20.40
N SER A 116 3.08 5.97 -19.15
CA SER A 116 2.19 5.71 -18.01
C SER A 116 1.34 6.92 -17.65
N LEU A 117 1.90 8.14 -17.68
CA LEU A 117 1.15 9.39 -17.49
C LEU A 117 0.05 9.54 -18.55
N LEU A 118 0.37 9.28 -19.82
CA LEU A 118 -0.60 9.37 -20.91
C LEU A 118 -1.67 8.29 -20.78
N LEU A 119 -1.29 7.03 -20.53
CA LEU A 119 -2.21 5.90 -20.42
C LEU A 119 -3.19 6.10 -19.25
N LEU A 120 -2.68 6.33 -18.05
CA LEU A 120 -3.52 6.51 -16.86
C LEU A 120 -4.25 7.86 -16.90
N GLY A 121 -3.60 8.90 -17.43
CA GLY A 121 -4.26 10.20 -17.62
C GLY A 121 -5.49 10.11 -18.52
N LEU A 122 -5.38 9.46 -19.68
CA LEU A 122 -6.51 9.26 -20.59
C LEU A 122 -7.58 8.35 -19.98
N LEU A 123 -7.19 7.25 -19.36
CA LEU A 123 -8.12 6.31 -18.72
C LEU A 123 -8.95 7.01 -17.62
N TYR A 124 -8.27 7.72 -16.72
CA TYR A 124 -8.97 8.37 -15.59
C TYR A 124 -9.68 9.67 -16.01
N PHE A 125 -9.21 10.36 -17.05
CA PHE A 125 -9.95 11.46 -17.64
C PHE A 125 -11.29 10.99 -18.23
N LEU A 126 -11.28 9.89 -18.99
CA LEU A 126 -12.52 9.28 -19.50
C LEU A 126 -13.44 8.87 -18.35
N PHE A 127 -12.87 8.29 -17.28
CA PHE A 127 -13.64 7.93 -16.08
C PHE A 127 -14.27 9.17 -15.43
N VAL A 128 -13.56 10.29 -15.33
CA VAL A 128 -14.13 11.55 -14.82
C VAL A 128 -15.31 11.98 -15.68
N CYS A 129 -15.16 12.00 -17.02
CA CYS A 129 -16.26 12.35 -17.92
C CYS A 129 -17.48 11.45 -17.72
N LEU A 130 -17.28 10.14 -17.64
CA LEU A 130 -18.36 9.18 -17.38
C LEU A 130 -18.99 9.38 -15.98
N SER A 131 -18.18 9.73 -14.99
CA SER A 131 -18.69 9.99 -13.64
C SER A 131 -19.58 11.22 -13.57
N PHE A 132 -19.28 12.27 -14.34
CA PHE A 132 -20.14 13.44 -14.40
C PHE A 132 -21.48 13.15 -15.09
N ILE A 133 -21.50 12.27 -16.10
CA ILE A 133 -22.71 11.91 -16.85
C ILE A 133 -23.57 10.88 -16.07
N PHE A 134 -22.93 9.87 -15.49
CA PHE A 134 -23.60 8.69 -14.91
C PHE A 134 -23.49 8.59 -13.38
N SER A 135 -23.10 9.65 -12.66
CA SER A 135 -22.88 9.59 -11.21
C SER A 135 -24.05 8.99 -10.45
N LYS A 136 -25.28 9.44 -10.72
CA LYS A 136 -26.50 8.95 -10.05
C LYS A 136 -26.73 7.46 -10.30
N ASN A 137 -26.52 6.99 -11.54
CA ASN A 137 -26.64 5.58 -11.89
C ASN A 137 -25.58 4.71 -11.18
N ILE A 138 -24.34 5.20 -11.12
CA ILE A 138 -23.22 4.47 -10.49
C ILE A 138 -23.45 4.34 -8.98
N VAL A 139 -23.83 5.41 -8.28
CA VAL A 139 -24.08 5.36 -6.83
C VAL A 139 -25.37 4.60 -6.49
N SER A 140 -26.40 4.65 -7.35
CA SER A 140 -27.61 3.82 -7.23
C SER A 140 -27.26 2.33 -7.37
N PHE A 141 -26.45 1.97 -8.38
CA PHE A 141 -25.97 0.61 -8.57
C PHE A 141 -25.11 0.13 -7.37
N ALA A 142 -24.36 1.04 -6.73
CA ALA A 142 -23.62 0.74 -5.51
C ALA A 142 -24.52 0.55 -4.27
N GLY A 143 -25.83 0.85 -4.37
CA GLY A 143 -26.81 0.65 -3.31
C GLY A 143 -27.16 1.93 -2.53
N ALA A 144 -27.00 3.11 -3.12
CA ALA A 144 -27.43 4.35 -2.47
C ALA A 144 -28.96 4.44 -2.39
N ASN A 145 -29.47 4.79 -1.20
CA ASN A 145 -30.91 5.04 -0.99
C ASN A 145 -31.31 6.44 -1.45
N GLU A 146 -32.59 6.64 -1.72
CA GLU A 146 -33.15 7.90 -2.19
C GLU A 146 -32.84 9.10 -1.28
N ASP A 147 -32.79 8.90 0.03
CA ASP A 147 -32.54 9.92 1.04
C ASP A 147 -31.18 10.63 0.89
N TYR A 148 -30.16 9.96 0.33
CA TYR A 148 -28.80 10.52 0.21
C TYR A 148 -28.18 10.35 -1.17
N ILE A 149 -28.91 9.84 -2.17
CA ILE A 149 -28.36 9.57 -3.51
C ILE A 149 -27.86 10.86 -4.20
N GLU A 150 -28.49 12.00 -3.96
CA GLU A 150 -28.06 13.28 -4.53
C GLU A 150 -26.73 13.73 -3.93
N TYR A 151 -26.59 13.65 -2.59
CA TYR A 151 -25.34 13.93 -1.91
C TYR A 151 -24.22 12.98 -2.39
N ALA A 152 -24.52 11.70 -2.50
CA ALA A 152 -23.58 10.69 -2.97
C ALA A 152 -23.16 10.93 -4.43
N SER A 153 -24.10 11.32 -5.30
CA SER A 153 -23.85 11.59 -6.71
C SER A 153 -22.89 12.79 -6.89
N ILE A 154 -23.18 13.91 -6.23
CA ILE A 154 -22.34 15.11 -6.30
C ILE A 154 -20.95 14.82 -5.68
N TYR A 155 -20.92 14.18 -4.53
CA TYR A 155 -19.66 13.79 -3.88
C TYR A 155 -18.81 12.88 -4.78
N PHE A 156 -19.46 11.92 -5.46
CA PHE A 156 -18.78 11.00 -6.38
C PHE A 156 -18.12 11.70 -7.56
N GLN A 157 -18.74 12.74 -8.14
CA GLN A 157 -18.18 13.53 -9.23
C GLN A 157 -16.84 14.19 -8.82
N TYR A 158 -16.80 14.84 -7.65
CA TYR A 158 -15.56 15.42 -7.14
C TYR A 158 -14.52 14.37 -6.76
N ILE A 159 -14.96 13.25 -6.18
CA ILE A 159 -14.05 12.13 -5.85
C ILE A 159 -13.46 11.52 -7.13
N ALA A 160 -14.22 11.40 -8.23
CA ALA A 160 -13.68 10.96 -9.50
C ALA A 160 -12.54 11.87 -10.01
N LEU A 161 -12.72 13.19 -9.90
CA LEU A 161 -11.68 14.17 -10.23
C LEU A 161 -10.47 14.05 -9.29
N SER A 162 -10.70 13.80 -7.99
CA SER A 162 -9.63 13.54 -7.04
C SER A 162 -8.82 12.28 -7.38
N VAL A 163 -9.49 11.20 -7.81
CA VAL A 163 -8.84 9.95 -8.22
C VAL A 163 -8.03 10.12 -9.51
N PHE A 164 -8.48 10.98 -10.43
CA PHE A 164 -7.68 11.37 -11.61
C PHE A 164 -6.33 11.97 -11.19
N PHE A 165 -6.32 13.00 -10.34
CA PHE A 165 -5.06 13.56 -9.85
C PHE A 165 -4.25 12.54 -9.07
N LYS A 166 -4.89 11.70 -8.25
CA LYS A 166 -4.21 10.62 -7.52
C LYS A 166 -3.54 9.63 -8.46
N ALA A 167 -4.16 9.28 -9.59
CA ALA A 167 -3.55 8.38 -10.58
C ALA A 167 -2.25 8.99 -11.16
N LEU A 168 -2.27 10.28 -11.50
CA LEU A 168 -1.09 10.98 -11.97
C LEU A 168 0.00 11.09 -10.88
N CYS A 169 -0.40 11.37 -9.64
CA CYS A 169 0.52 11.36 -8.48
C CYS A 169 1.19 10.00 -8.31
N VAL A 170 0.45 8.89 -8.43
CA VAL A 170 1.02 7.55 -8.26
C VAL A 170 2.03 7.23 -9.35
N VAL A 171 1.80 7.64 -10.61
CA VAL A 171 2.81 7.48 -11.67
C VAL A 171 4.12 8.17 -11.28
N LEU A 172 4.04 9.44 -10.87
CA LEU A 172 5.20 10.23 -10.55
C LEU A 172 5.89 9.79 -9.26
N SER A 173 5.12 9.49 -8.20
CA SER A 173 5.67 9.00 -6.94
C SER A 173 6.33 7.62 -7.10
N SER A 174 5.71 6.71 -7.86
CA SER A 174 6.27 5.39 -8.14
C SER A 174 7.58 5.49 -8.94
N ALA A 175 7.67 6.43 -9.87
CA ALA A 175 8.91 6.71 -10.58
C ALA A 175 10.00 7.25 -9.64
N GLN A 176 9.67 8.18 -8.75
CA GLN A 176 10.60 8.71 -7.74
C GLN A 176 11.06 7.63 -6.75
N ILE A 177 10.14 6.76 -6.29
CA ILE A 177 10.49 5.59 -5.47
C ILE A 177 11.42 4.65 -6.24
N GLY A 178 11.14 4.38 -7.51
CA GLY A 178 11.94 3.52 -8.37
C GLY A 178 13.41 3.97 -8.47
N VAL A 179 13.66 5.27 -8.62
CA VAL A 179 15.02 5.82 -8.62
C VAL A 179 15.62 6.02 -7.23
N GLY A 180 14.85 5.78 -6.16
CA GLY A 180 15.29 5.92 -4.76
C GLY A 180 15.12 7.31 -4.16
N ASN A 181 14.40 8.21 -4.80
CA ASN A 181 14.12 9.56 -4.30
C ASN A 181 12.79 9.62 -3.51
N THR A 182 12.68 8.85 -2.45
CA THR A 182 11.48 8.78 -1.61
C THR A 182 11.25 10.05 -0.77
N LYS A 183 12.29 10.86 -0.59
CA LYS A 183 12.19 12.12 0.17
C LYS A 183 11.21 13.11 -0.47
N ILE A 184 11.24 13.26 -1.80
CA ILE A 184 10.31 14.16 -2.49
C ILE A 184 8.86 13.66 -2.41
N VAL A 185 8.66 12.33 -2.41
CA VAL A 185 7.33 11.72 -2.25
C VAL A 185 6.78 12.06 -0.86
N LEU A 186 7.59 11.88 0.19
CA LEU A 186 7.21 12.27 1.55
C LEU A 186 6.87 13.76 1.64
N ILE A 187 7.74 14.64 1.13
CA ILE A 187 7.53 16.11 1.22
C ILE A 187 6.26 16.52 0.48
N SER A 188 6.06 16.04 -0.76
CA SER A 188 4.85 16.35 -1.53
C SER A 188 3.59 15.83 -0.84
N GLY A 189 3.64 14.61 -0.28
CA GLY A 189 2.56 14.04 0.52
C GLY A 189 2.26 14.88 1.77
N MET A 190 3.28 15.27 2.54
CA MET A 190 3.09 16.12 3.73
C MET A 190 2.41 17.46 3.39
N ILE A 191 2.88 18.14 2.35
CA ILE A 191 2.32 19.45 1.95
C ILE A 191 0.87 19.30 1.48
N GLY A 192 0.61 18.37 0.52
CA GLY A 192 -0.73 18.21 -0.02
C GLY A 192 -1.74 17.71 0.99
N ASN A 193 -1.28 16.83 1.88
CA ASN A 193 -2.12 16.27 2.92
C ASN A 193 -2.40 17.30 4.05
N ALA A 194 -1.43 18.07 4.48
CA ALA A 194 -1.65 19.15 5.44
C ALA A 194 -2.62 20.21 4.86
N LEU A 195 -2.47 20.54 3.58
CA LEU A 195 -3.39 21.45 2.90
C LEU A 195 -4.81 20.85 2.81
N ASN A 196 -4.94 19.56 2.53
CA ASN A 196 -6.25 18.89 2.50
C ASN A 196 -6.95 18.98 3.88
N VAL A 197 -6.26 18.68 4.99
CA VAL A 197 -6.84 18.77 6.34
C VAL A 197 -7.25 20.23 6.65
N LEU A 198 -6.41 21.20 6.30
CA LEU A 198 -6.72 22.62 6.48
C LEU A 198 -7.96 23.01 5.68
N LEU A 199 -8.02 22.65 4.39
CA LEU A 199 -9.16 22.96 3.53
C LEU A 199 -10.42 22.21 3.96
N ASN A 200 -10.31 20.99 4.45
CA ASN A 200 -11.43 20.27 5.06
C ASN A 200 -12.02 21.09 6.20
N TYR A 201 -11.20 21.57 7.13
CA TYR A 201 -11.67 22.39 8.24
C TYR A 201 -12.37 23.68 7.77
N LEU A 202 -11.82 24.34 6.76
CA LEU A 202 -12.35 25.60 6.23
C LEU A 202 -13.66 25.37 5.43
N LEU A 203 -13.67 24.41 4.52
CA LEU A 203 -14.78 24.21 3.57
C LEU A 203 -15.91 23.34 4.12
N ILE A 204 -15.60 22.37 4.98
CA ILE A 204 -16.66 21.54 5.61
C ILE A 204 -17.49 22.39 6.56
N PHE A 205 -16.83 23.19 7.42
CA PHE A 205 -17.48 23.90 8.52
C PHE A 205 -17.68 25.42 8.26
N GLY A 206 -17.33 25.94 7.09
CA GLY A 206 -17.53 27.35 6.76
C GLY A 206 -16.78 28.32 7.66
N LYS A 207 -15.53 28.02 8.05
CA LYS A 207 -14.77 28.84 8.98
C LYS A 207 -14.02 29.98 8.26
N TYR A 208 -13.75 31.07 8.99
CA TYR A 208 -12.96 32.22 8.51
C TYR A 208 -13.49 32.86 7.22
N GLY A 209 -14.81 32.86 7.02
CA GLY A 209 -15.46 33.48 5.84
C GLY A 209 -15.56 32.59 4.61
N PHE A 210 -15.14 31.34 4.68
CA PHE A 210 -15.37 30.34 3.65
C PHE A 210 -16.82 29.86 3.70
N PRO A 211 -17.42 29.47 2.54
CA PRO A 211 -18.76 28.90 2.51
C PRO A 211 -18.78 27.51 3.18
N GLU A 212 -19.85 27.23 3.93
CA GLU A 212 -20.10 25.88 4.48
C GLU A 212 -20.58 24.96 3.38
N MET A 213 -19.68 24.08 2.89
CA MET A 213 -19.94 23.17 1.76
C MET A 213 -20.16 21.71 2.21
N GLY A 214 -20.00 21.39 3.48
CA GLY A 214 -20.17 20.03 4.00
C GLY A 214 -19.32 18.98 3.26
N ILE A 215 -19.95 17.89 2.77
CA ILE A 215 -19.25 16.82 2.06
C ILE A 215 -18.64 17.26 0.72
N GLN A 216 -19.22 18.25 0.04
CA GLN A 216 -18.64 18.81 -1.18
C GLN A 216 -17.31 19.50 -0.86
N GLY A 217 -17.26 20.23 0.26
CA GLY A 217 -16.03 20.84 0.78
C GLY A 217 -14.92 19.80 1.02
N ALA A 218 -15.26 18.67 1.61
CA ALA A 218 -14.33 17.55 1.81
C ALA A 218 -13.78 17.01 0.48
N ALA A 219 -14.67 16.83 -0.51
CA ALA A 219 -14.26 16.33 -1.81
C ALA A 219 -13.37 17.34 -2.57
N ILE A 220 -13.70 18.64 -2.54
CA ILE A 220 -12.91 19.70 -3.16
C ILE A 220 -11.54 19.82 -2.48
N ALA A 221 -11.48 19.75 -1.14
CA ALA A 221 -10.22 19.76 -0.41
C ALA A 221 -9.32 18.60 -0.84
N THR A 222 -9.90 17.41 -1.06
CA THR A 222 -9.17 16.22 -1.52
C THR A 222 -8.65 16.40 -2.97
N VAL A 223 -9.43 17.03 -3.85
CA VAL A 223 -9.00 17.37 -5.22
C VAL A 223 -7.80 18.33 -5.16
N ILE A 224 -7.92 19.42 -4.40
CA ILE A 224 -6.86 20.43 -4.29
C ILE A 224 -5.59 19.82 -3.68
N GLY A 225 -5.72 19.05 -2.61
CA GLY A 225 -4.60 18.35 -1.98
C GLY A 225 -3.83 17.46 -2.97
N ASN A 226 -4.55 16.61 -3.72
CA ASN A 226 -3.93 15.76 -4.74
C ASN A 226 -3.37 16.56 -5.92
N ALA A 227 -4.01 17.66 -6.34
CA ALA A 227 -3.48 18.53 -7.40
C ALA A 227 -2.16 19.19 -6.97
N VAL A 228 -2.03 19.63 -5.72
CA VAL A 228 -0.78 20.19 -5.19
C VAL A 228 0.32 19.13 -5.14
N ILE A 229 0.03 17.91 -4.67
CA ILE A 229 0.97 16.79 -4.71
C ILE A 229 1.45 16.57 -6.16
N PHE A 230 0.51 16.53 -7.12
CA PHE A 230 0.83 16.34 -8.53
C PHE A 230 1.77 17.43 -9.04
N VAL A 231 1.50 18.70 -8.77
CA VAL A 231 2.33 19.83 -9.22
C VAL A 231 3.76 19.74 -8.65
N ILE A 232 3.90 19.42 -7.36
CA ILE A 232 5.22 19.26 -6.73
C ILE A 232 6.00 18.09 -7.35
N LEU A 233 5.34 16.94 -7.54
CA LEU A 233 5.95 15.77 -8.15
C LEU A 233 6.28 16.02 -9.63
N LEU A 234 5.39 16.68 -10.37
CA LEU A 234 5.64 17.06 -11.78
C LEU A 234 6.85 17.96 -11.90
N TYR A 235 6.96 18.97 -11.05
CA TYR A 235 8.12 19.85 -11.01
C TYR A 235 9.41 19.06 -10.73
N SER A 236 9.37 18.09 -9.81
CA SER A 236 10.54 17.29 -9.46
C SER A 236 11.08 16.44 -10.62
N VAL A 237 10.20 15.93 -11.49
CA VAL A 237 10.59 15.10 -12.65
C VAL A 237 11.04 15.92 -13.85
N THR A 238 10.88 17.25 -13.83
CA THR A 238 11.37 18.17 -14.89
C THR A 238 12.81 18.64 -14.63
N LYS A 239 13.27 18.62 -13.37
CA LYS A 239 14.62 19.11 -13.00
C LYS A 239 15.77 18.29 -13.51
N GLY A 240 15.58 17.00 -13.78
CA GLY A 240 16.63 16.11 -14.27
C GLY A 240 17.42 15.39 -13.17
N ASP A 241 17.00 15.52 -11.92
CA ASP A 241 17.60 14.81 -10.80
C ASP A 241 17.38 13.30 -10.90
N TYR A 242 18.32 12.52 -10.40
CA TYR A 242 18.27 11.05 -10.41
C TYR A 242 18.10 10.39 -11.80
N GLY A 243 18.31 11.14 -12.91
CA GLY A 243 18.14 10.65 -14.29
C GLY A 243 16.71 10.75 -14.81
N ILE A 244 15.79 11.34 -14.05
CA ILE A 244 14.43 11.64 -14.49
C ILE A 244 14.41 13.05 -15.08
N ASN A 245 14.11 13.15 -16.39
CA ASN A 245 13.87 14.44 -17.06
C ASN A 245 12.85 14.24 -18.20
N ILE A 246 11.58 14.32 -17.86
CA ILE A 246 10.50 14.10 -18.83
C ILE A 246 10.38 15.19 -19.91
N LEU A 247 11.05 16.34 -19.77
CA LEU A 247 11.04 17.37 -20.81
C LEU A 247 12.01 17.05 -21.94
N LYS A 248 13.19 16.49 -21.60
CA LYS A 248 14.29 16.32 -22.53
C LYS A 248 14.46 14.88 -23.05
N LYS A 249 14.02 13.87 -22.27
CA LYS A 249 14.26 12.44 -22.54
C LYS A 249 12.96 11.65 -22.62
N GLY A 250 12.99 10.52 -23.32
CA GLY A 250 11.88 9.58 -23.45
C GLY A 250 10.83 9.98 -24.47
N SER A 251 9.98 9.02 -24.85
CA SER A 251 8.94 9.16 -25.87
C SER A 251 7.55 8.96 -25.27
N TYR A 252 6.56 9.72 -25.79
CA TYR A 252 5.13 9.52 -25.52
C TYR A 252 4.50 8.44 -26.39
N HIS A 253 5.19 8.01 -27.46
CA HIS A 253 4.67 6.95 -28.33
C HIS A 253 4.64 5.61 -27.59
N PHE A 254 3.47 4.97 -27.57
CA PHE A 254 3.31 3.68 -26.94
C PHE A 254 4.20 2.62 -27.60
N THR A 255 5.07 2.01 -26.81
CA THR A 255 6.00 0.96 -27.27
C THR A 255 5.76 -0.33 -26.52
N LYS A 256 5.89 -1.47 -27.23
CA LYS A 256 5.75 -2.79 -26.61
C LYS A 256 6.79 -3.01 -25.51
N LYS A 257 7.97 -2.38 -25.60
CA LYS A 257 9.02 -2.45 -24.56
C LYS A 257 8.61 -1.84 -23.23
N VAL A 258 7.67 -0.90 -23.21
CA VAL A 258 7.13 -0.29 -21.99
C VAL A 258 5.79 -0.93 -21.60
N LEU A 259 4.88 -1.09 -22.58
CA LEU A 259 3.53 -1.55 -22.29
C LEU A 259 3.47 -3.02 -21.88
N ALA A 260 4.31 -3.91 -22.46
CA ALA A 260 4.26 -5.33 -22.12
C ALA A 260 4.66 -5.61 -20.66
N PRO A 261 5.80 -5.09 -20.13
CA PRO A 261 6.11 -5.22 -18.71
C PRO A 261 5.09 -4.51 -17.79
N LEU A 262 4.60 -3.33 -18.21
CA LEU A 262 3.58 -2.60 -17.45
C LEU A 262 2.28 -3.42 -17.30
N GLN A 263 1.84 -4.04 -18.39
CA GLN A 263 0.67 -4.91 -18.39
C GLN A 263 0.91 -6.18 -17.57
N GLU A 264 2.03 -6.88 -17.77
CA GLU A 264 2.32 -8.14 -17.08
C GLU A 264 2.39 -7.93 -15.56
N ILE A 265 3.22 -6.99 -15.11
CA ILE A 265 3.38 -6.71 -13.68
C ILE A 265 2.10 -6.10 -13.11
N GLY A 266 1.48 -5.15 -13.81
CA GLY A 266 0.26 -4.48 -13.37
C GLY A 266 -0.91 -5.42 -13.24
N THR A 267 -1.15 -6.32 -14.22
CA THR A 267 -2.23 -7.31 -14.13
C THR A 267 -2.04 -8.25 -12.96
N ASN A 268 -0.83 -8.78 -12.75
CA ASN A 268 -0.57 -9.66 -11.61
C ASN A 268 -0.76 -8.93 -10.27
N SER A 269 -0.33 -7.68 -10.16
CA SER A 269 -0.55 -6.88 -8.94
C SER A 269 -2.02 -6.53 -8.74
N PHE A 270 -2.77 -6.29 -9.79
CA PHE A 270 -4.21 -6.07 -9.71
C PHE A 270 -4.96 -7.32 -9.24
N LEU A 271 -4.61 -8.50 -9.77
CA LEU A 271 -5.15 -9.78 -9.31
C LEU A 271 -4.82 -10.04 -7.82
N GLU A 272 -3.59 -9.75 -7.39
CA GLU A 272 -3.21 -9.80 -5.98
C GLU A 272 -4.18 -8.97 -5.12
N HIS A 273 -4.41 -7.70 -5.49
CA HIS A 273 -5.33 -6.83 -4.76
C HIS A 273 -6.77 -7.36 -4.75
N ILE A 274 -7.25 -7.93 -5.86
CA ILE A 274 -8.59 -8.56 -5.91
C ILE A 274 -8.67 -9.73 -4.92
N PHE A 275 -7.70 -10.63 -4.93
CA PHE A 275 -7.72 -11.80 -4.05
C PHE A 275 -7.65 -11.43 -2.57
N GLU A 276 -6.85 -10.42 -2.24
CA GLU A 276 -6.83 -9.84 -0.90
C GLU A 276 -8.21 -9.29 -0.48
N ARG A 277 -8.86 -8.55 -1.38
CA ARG A 277 -10.18 -7.96 -1.10
C ARG A 277 -11.29 -8.97 -0.97
N ILE A 278 -11.29 -10.02 -1.79
CA ILE A 278 -12.25 -11.14 -1.65
C ILE A 278 -12.13 -11.75 -0.25
N GLY A 279 -10.90 -12.07 0.17
CA GLY A 279 -10.67 -12.62 1.49
C GLY A 279 -11.11 -11.69 2.63
N LEU A 280 -10.80 -10.39 2.55
CA LEU A 280 -11.23 -9.40 3.54
C LEU A 280 -12.74 -9.21 3.57
N PHE A 281 -13.42 -9.26 2.42
CA PHE A 281 -14.88 -9.15 2.35
C PHE A 281 -15.57 -10.32 3.05
N ILE A 282 -15.13 -11.56 2.78
CA ILE A 282 -15.67 -12.76 3.45
C ILE A 282 -15.40 -12.69 4.95
N PHE A 283 -14.21 -12.25 5.33
CA PHE A 283 -13.77 -12.06 6.70
C PHE A 283 -14.68 -11.05 7.45
N ALA A 284 -14.97 -9.89 6.85
CA ALA A 284 -15.87 -8.89 7.41
C ALA A 284 -17.29 -9.42 7.62
N ARG A 285 -17.82 -10.23 6.70
CA ARG A 285 -19.13 -10.88 6.86
C ARG A 285 -19.16 -11.87 8.02
N MET A 286 -18.09 -12.65 8.20
CA MET A 286 -17.96 -13.55 9.34
C MET A 286 -17.94 -12.79 10.66
N ILE A 287 -17.21 -11.67 10.74
CA ILE A 287 -17.16 -10.84 11.94
C ILE A 287 -18.54 -10.23 12.26
N ALA A 288 -19.24 -9.74 11.23
CA ALA A 288 -20.58 -9.19 11.40
C ALA A 288 -21.56 -10.22 12.00
N SER A 289 -21.42 -11.51 11.64
CA SER A 289 -22.27 -12.58 12.20
C SER A 289 -21.95 -12.92 13.66
N LEU A 290 -20.80 -12.49 14.21
CA LEU A 290 -20.44 -12.62 15.61
C LEU A 290 -21.10 -11.55 16.52
N GLY A 291 -21.81 -10.58 15.92
CA GLY A 291 -22.55 -9.55 16.64
C GLY A 291 -21.81 -8.21 16.75
N THR A 292 -22.54 -7.24 17.32
CA THR A 292 -22.14 -5.82 17.34
C THR A 292 -20.85 -5.56 18.11
N VAL A 293 -20.65 -6.23 19.26
CA VAL A 293 -19.44 -6.07 20.06
C VAL A 293 -18.20 -6.54 19.29
N ALA A 294 -18.29 -7.69 18.62
CA ALA A 294 -17.20 -8.23 17.81
C ALA A 294 -16.87 -7.29 16.63
N MET A 295 -17.89 -6.77 15.94
CA MET A 295 -17.69 -5.86 14.79
C MET A 295 -17.09 -4.52 15.24
N GLY A 296 -17.59 -3.95 16.33
CA GLY A 296 -17.03 -2.71 16.90
C GLY A 296 -15.57 -2.90 17.34
N THR A 297 -15.28 -3.98 18.06
CA THR A 297 -13.91 -4.31 18.50
C THR A 297 -12.97 -4.47 17.28
N HIS A 298 -13.43 -5.20 16.26
CA HIS A 298 -12.64 -5.39 15.02
C HIS A 298 -12.31 -4.06 14.36
N HIS A 299 -13.24 -3.12 14.32
CA HIS A 299 -13.00 -1.80 13.73
C HIS A 299 -11.84 -1.06 14.41
N TYR A 300 -11.78 -1.05 15.74
CA TYR A 300 -10.65 -0.46 16.47
C TYR A 300 -9.34 -1.23 16.23
N CYS A 301 -9.41 -2.56 16.19
CA CYS A 301 -8.24 -3.39 15.90
C CYS A 301 -7.66 -3.12 14.50
N ILE A 302 -8.52 -2.96 13.47
CA ILE A 302 -8.08 -2.62 12.10
C ILE A 302 -7.42 -1.25 12.05
N LEU A 303 -7.94 -0.23 12.74
CA LEU A 303 -7.32 1.10 12.77
C LEU A 303 -5.88 1.05 13.31
N LEU A 304 -5.66 0.29 14.38
CA LEU A 304 -4.32 0.12 14.97
C LEU A 304 -3.39 -0.71 14.07
N TRP A 305 -3.93 -1.76 13.46
CA TRP A 305 -3.19 -2.60 12.54
C TRP A 305 -2.81 -1.85 11.25
N ASP A 306 -3.72 -1.05 10.67
CA ASP A 306 -3.48 -0.26 9.45
C ASP A 306 -2.31 0.71 9.62
N LEU A 307 -2.19 1.35 10.80
CA LEU A 307 -1.10 2.26 11.08
C LEU A 307 0.28 1.61 10.87
N TYR A 308 0.42 0.37 11.33
CA TYR A 308 1.65 -0.39 11.15
C TYR A 308 1.76 -1.01 9.75
N TYR A 309 0.64 -1.46 9.18
CA TYR A 309 0.60 -2.02 7.83
C TYR A 309 1.18 -1.06 6.79
N TYR A 310 0.78 0.21 6.79
CA TYR A 310 1.28 1.20 5.84
C TYR A 310 2.77 1.54 6.04
N PHE A 311 3.28 1.42 7.25
CA PHE A 311 4.72 1.49 7.50
C PHE A 311 5.46 0.35 6.75
N GLY A 312 4.96 -0.87 6.86
CA GLY A 312 5.49 -2.03 6.14
C GLY A 312 5.42 -1.91 4.61
N VAL A 313 4.34 -1.32 4.08
CA VAL A 313 4.19 -1.01 2.64
C VAL A 313 5.29 -0.08 2.15
N GLY A 314 5.64 0.95 2.93
CA GLY A 314 6.76 1.85 2.61
C GLY A 314 8.10 1.12 2.57
N MET A 315 8.38 0.24 3.54
CA MET A 315 9.58 -0.61 3.52
C MET A 315 9.61 -1.56 2.31
N SER A 316 8.46 -2.13 1.95
CA SER A 316 8.28 -2.97 0.76
C SER A 316 8.63 -2.22 -0.52
N SER A 317 8.18 -0.97 -0.66
CA SER A 317 8.45 -0.11 -1.80
C SER A 317 9.95 0.22 -1.94
N ALA A 318 10.62 0.50 -0.82
CA ALA A 318 12.08 0.68 -0.80
C ALA A 318 12.82 -0.59 -1.22
N SER A 319 12.37 -1.76 -0.73
CA SER A 319 12.95 -3.06 -1.11
C SER A 319 12.80 -3.32 -2.61
N ALA A 320 11.65 -2.99 -3.19
CA ALA A 320 11.43 -3.10 -4.64
C ALA A 320 12.38 -2.18 -5.43
N SER A 321 12.55 -0.93 -4.97
CA SER A 321 13.47 0.03 -5.59
C SER A 321 14.92 -0.46 -5.59
N PHE A 322 15.44 -0.91 -4.43
CA PHE A 322 16.82 -1.41 -4.36
C PHE A 322 17.01 -2.67 -5.19
N THR A 323 16.08 -3.63 -5.11
CA THR A 323 16.16 -4.86 -5.88
C THR A 323 16.16 -4.59 -7.37
N GLY A 324 15.23 -3.78 -7.88
CA GLY A 324 15.16 -3.43 -9.29
C GLY A 324 16.45 -2.77 -9.79
N ARG A 325 16.96 -1.76 -9.07
CA ARG A 325 18.20 -1.06 -9.42
C ARG A 325 19.41 -2.00 -9.43
N LYS A 326 19.61 -2.78 -8.37
CA LYS A 326 20.78 -3.67 -8.25
C LYS A 326 20.76 -4.82 -9.27
N LEU A 327 19.58 -5.33 -9.59
CA LEU A 327 19.45 -6.29 -10.69
C LEU A 327 19.68 -5.64 -12.07
N GLY A 328 19.27 -4.37 -12.26
CA GLY A 328 19.59 -3.60 -13.47
C GLY A 328 21.10 -3.37 -13.63
N GLU A 329 21.79 -3.04 -12.55
CA GLU A 329 23.26 -2.93 -12.47
C GLU A 329 23.98 -4.29 -12.67
N LYS A 330 23.23 -5.39 -12.81
CA LYS A 330 23.74 -6.78 -12.83
C LYS A 330 24.48 -7.20 -11.55
N ARG A 331 24.26 -6.48 -10.44
CA ARG A 331 24.85 -6.70 -9.13
C ARG A 331 23.90 -7.54 -8.26
N LYS A 332 23.76 -8.82 -8.57
CA LYS A 332 22.91 -9.77 -7.83
C LYS A 332 23.34 -9.92 -6.35
N ASP A 333 24.64 -9.86 -6.09
CA ASP A 333 25.25 -9.83 -4.78
C ASP A 333 24.68 -8.69 -3.92
N LEU A 334 24.68 -7.47 -4.45
CA LEU A 334 24.12 -6.31 -3.77
C LEU A 334 22.60 -6.42 -3.60
N ALA A 335 21.88 -6.94 -4.59
CA ALA A 335 20.44 -7.17 -4.47
C ALA A 335 20.12 -8.08 -3.26
N ILE A 336 20.90 -9.15 -3.05
CA ILE A 336 20.76 -10.04 -1.89
C ILE A 336 21.12 -9.32 -0.58
N LEU A 337 22.15 -8.49 -0.57
CA LEU A 337 22.57 -7.76 0.64
C LEU A 337 21.55 -6.69 1.06
N TYR A 338 21.01 -5.91 0.12
CA TYR A 338 19.93 -4.95 0.44
C TYR A 338 18.64 -5.64 0.86
N MET A 339 18.29 -6.79 0.26
CA MET A 339 17.18 -7.62 0.73
C MET A 339 17.37 -8.02 2.20
N ARG A 340 18.57 -8.51 2.57
CA ARG A 340 18.88 -8.86 3.96
C ARG A 340 18.79 -7.66 4.89
N ALA A 341 19.34 -6.51 4.51
CA ALA A 341 19.24 -5.28 5.28
C ALA A 341 17.76 -4.92 5.53
N ALA A 342 16.91 -5.05 4.52
CA ALA A 342 15.47 -4.83 4.61
C ALA A 342 14.79 -5.81 5.57
N GLN A 343 15.08 -7.11 5.47
CA GLN A 343 14.50 -8.15 6.33
C GLN A 343 14.94 -7.97 7.79
N TYR A 344 16.25 -7.75 8.04
CA TYR A 344 16.74 -7.50 9.40
C TYR A 344 16.15 -6.23 10.02
N SER A 345 16.09 -5.15 9.25
CA SER A 345 15.48 -3.90 9.71
C SER A 345 13.99 -4.09 10.01
N GLY A 346 13.25 -4.75 9.12
CA GLY A 346 11.84 -5.06 9.32
C GLY A 346 11.60 -5.94 10.54
N LEU A 347 12.46 -6.96 10.78
CA LEU A 347 12.35 -7.84 11.93
C LEU A 347 12.49 -7.07 13.26
N TRP A 348 13.53 -6.28 13.39
CA TRP A 348 13.77 -5.55 14.65
C TRP A 348 12.70 -4.51 14.94
N ILE A 349 12.22 -3.80 13.92
CA ILE A 349 11.14 -2.84 14.11
C ILE A 349 9.83 -3.55 14.48
N SER A 350 9.49 -4.64 13.79
CA SER A 350 8.26 -5.39 14.08
C SER A 350 8.29 -5.97 15.50
N ILE A 351 9.43 -6.48 15.97
CA ILE A 351 9.59 -6.94 17.36
C ILE A 351 9.40 -5.77 18.32
N PHE A 352 10.05 -4.63 18.07
CA PHE A 352 9.95 -3.45 18.93
C PHE A 352 8.50 -2.92 19.02
N VAL A 353 7.83 -2.75 17.88
CA VAL A 353 6.43 -2.31 17.86
C VAL A 353 5.50 -3.37 18.45
N GLY A 354 5.77 -4.66 18.22
CA GLY A 354 5.03 -5.77 18.82
C GLY A 354 5.08 -5.74 20.33
N ILE A 355 6.26 -5.50 20.92
CA ILE A 355 6.41 -5.33 22.37
C ILE A 355 5.59 -4.14 22.87
N ILE A 356 5.62 -2.99 22.19
CA ILE A 356 4.83 -1.81 22.55
C ILE A 356 3.33 -2.15 22.52
N PHE A 357 2.85 -2.77 21.46
CA PHE A 357 1.45 -3.16 21.31
C PHE A 357 1.02 -4.15 22.41
N TYR A 358 1.86 -5.11 22.73
CA TYR A 358 1.60 -6.07 23.79
C TYR A 358 1.53 -5.40 25.18
N LEU A 359 2.47 -4.53 25.50
CA LEU A 359 2.54 -3.85 26.80
C LEU A 359 1.39 -2.84 26.99
N LEU A 360 1.05 -2.11 25.93
CA LEU A 360 0.05 -1.04 25.98
C LEU A 360 -1.36 -1.47 25.56
N LYS A 361 -1.61 -2.75 25.30
CA LYS A 361 -2.89 -3.26 24.77
C LYS A 361 -4.12 -2.77 25.52
N ASN A 362 -4.12 -2.80 26.86
CA ASN A 362 -5.23 -2.34 27.67
C ASN A 362 -5.38 -0.81 27.62
N SER A 363 -4.28 -0.09 27.78
CA SER A 363 -4.26 1.39 27.79
C SER A 363 -4.72 1.97 26.45
N ILE A 364 -4.31 1.36 25.33
CA ILE A 364 -4.71 1.82 24.00
C ILE A 364 -6.24 1.72 23.85
N PHE A 365 -6.85 0.59 24.23
CA PHE A 365 -8.31 0.42 24.12
C PHE A 365 -9.07 1.30 25.10
N SER A 366 -8.61 1.45 26.34
CA SER A 366 -9.26 2.31 27.34
C SER A 366 -9.23 3.79 26.97
N LEU A 367 -8.25 4.24 26.16
CA LEU A 367 -8.23 5.60 25.60
C LEU A 367 -9.21 5.79 24.44
N MET A 368 -9.57 4.70 23.73
CA MET A 368 -10.45 4.77 22.56
C MET A 368 -11.92 4.54 22.88
N ILE A 369 -12.23 3.77 23.93
CA ILE A 369 -13.59 3.38 24.26
C ILE A 369 -13.74 3.07 25.75
N SER A 370 -14.96 3.28 26.29
CA SER A 370 -15.29 3.02 27.69
C SER A 370 -16.04 1.69 27.93
N ASP A 371 -16.45 0.95 26.88
CA ASP A 371 -17.14 -0.35 27.03
C ASP A 371 -16.13 -1.45 27.41
N GLU A 372 -16.23 -1.97 28.64
CA GLU A 372 -15.33 -2.99 29.16
C GLU A 372 -15.30 -4.26 28.31
N ARG A 373 -16.40 -4.65 27.68
CA ARG A 373 -16.48 -5.84 26.81
C ARG A 373 -15.59 -5.66 25.58
N VAL A 374 -15.60 -4.45 25.00
CA VAL A 374 -14.76 -4.10 23.85
C VAL A 374 -13.29 -4.01 24.27
N ILE A 375 -12.99 -3.46 25.47
CA ILE A 375 -11.61 -3.38 25.98
C ILE A 375 -11.02 -4.78 26.19
N LEU A 376 -11.76 -5.69 26.84
CA LEU A 376 -11.30 -7.06 27.11
C LEU A 376 -11.08 -7.85 25.82
N LEU A 377 -12.05 -7.80 24.90
CA LEU A 377 -11.96 -8.50 23.62
C LEU A 377 -10.86 -7.90 22.75
N GLY A 378 -10.78 -6.57 22.68
CA GLY A 378 -9.76 -5.84 21.93
C GLY A 378 -8.35 -6.10 22.44
N SER A 379 -8.16 -6.13 23.75
CA SER A 379 -6.86 -6.48 24.37
C SER A 379 -6.42 -7.90 24.02
N SER A 380 -7.37 -8.84 23.96
CA SER A 380 -7.08 -10.22 23.54
C SER A 380 -6.67 -10.30 22.07
N VAL A 381 -7.34 -9.57 21.19
CA VAL A 381 -6.98 -9.46 19.76
C VAL A 381 -5.64 -8.74 19.59
N MET A 382 -5.36 -7.71 20.39
CA MET A 382 -4.10 -6.96 20.33
C MET A 382 -2.88 -7.83 20.66
N MET A 383 -3.02 -8.85 21.49
CA MET A 383 -1.97 -9.87 21.71
C MET A 383 -1.65 -10.60 20.41
N ILE A 384 -2.66 -10.94 19.61
CA ILE A 384 -2.45 -11.59 18.31
C ILE A 384 -1.81 -10.61 17.33
N ILE A 385 -2.30 -9.35 17.27
CA ILE A 385 -1.74 -8.31 16.41
C ILE A 385 -0.27 -8.07 16.73
N SER A 386 0.10 -8.05 18.01
CA SER A 386 1.50 -7.86 18.44
C SER A 386 2.46 -8.93 17.90
N LEU A 387 1.96 -10.15 17.70
CA LEU A 387 2.72 -11.24 17.07
C LEU A 387 2.59 -11.23 15.54
N LEU A 388 1.41 -10.88 15.02
CA LEU A 388 1.08 -10.87 13.60
C LEU A 388 1.95 -9.91 12.80
N ILE A 389 2.27 -8.74 13.36
CA ILE A 389 3.07 -7.73 12.66
C ILE A 389 4.49 -8.22 12.31
N ILE A 390 5.02 -9.25 12.97
CA ILE A 390 6.33 -9.82 12.65
C ILE A 390 6.31 -10.57 11.30
N PRO A 391 5.51 -11.63 11.12
CA PRO A 391 5.42 -12.31 9.82
C PRO A 391 4.88 -11.39 8.72
N GLN A 392 3.97 -10.49 9.02
CA GLN A 392 3.45 -9.51 8.07
C GLN A 392 4.55 -8.63 7.49
N THR A 393 5.41 -8.03 8.33
CA THR A 393 6.51 -7.19 7.85
C THR A 393 7.48 -7.98 7.00
N GLN A 394 7.80 -9.22 7.41
CA GLN A 394 8.68 -10.08 6.64
C GLN A 394 8.07 -10.46 5.29
N ALA A 395 6.77 -10.78 5.26
CA ALA A 395 6.05 -11.07 4.02
C ALA A 395 6.05 -9.85 3.09
N GLN A 396 5.73 -8.65 3.61
CA GLN A 396 5.68 -7.41 2.83
C GLN A 396 7.03 -7.00 2.26
N VAL A 397 8.09 -7.01 3.07
CA VAL A 397 9.44 -6.64 2.65
C VAL A 397 9.94 -7.62 1.59
N THR A 398 9.72 -8.93 1.80
CA THR A 398 10.12 -9.98 0.85
C THR A 398 9.30 -9.91 -0.44
N ALA A 399 7.99 -9.65 -0.34
CA ALA A 399 7.17 -9.37 -1.52
C ALA A 399 7.66 -8.13 -2.30
N GLY A 400 8.13 -7.09 -1.59
CA GLY A 400 8.79 -5.93 -2.20
C GLY A 400 9.98 -6.31 -3.05
N VAL A 401 10.84 -7.20 -2.55
CA VAL A 401 11.99 -7.74 -3.30
C VAL A 401 11.52 -8.46 -4.58
N LEU A 402 10.52 -9.35 -4.45
CA LEU A 402 9.95 -10.07 -5.60
C LEU A 402 9.32 -9.13 -6.62
N ARG A 403 8.60 -8.09 -6.18
CA ARG A 403 8.02 -7.05 -7.06
C ARG A 403 9.10 -6.29 -7.81
N GLY A 404 10.16 -5.85 -7.12
CA GLY A 404 11.31 -5.18 -7.74
C GLY A 404 12.06 -6.05 -8.74
N ALA A 405 12.03 -7.36 -8.57
CA ALA A 405 12.57 -8.33 -9.52
C ALA A 405 11.62 -8.64 -10.70
N GLY A 406 10.35 -8.24 -10.63
CA GLY A 406 9.32 -8.56 -11.63
C GLY A 406 8.63 -9.92 -11.42
N ASP A 407 8.75 -10.54 -10.24
CA ASP A 407 8.15 -11.86 -9.95
C ASP A 407 6.75 -11.76 -9.32
N ASN A 408 5.93 -10.82 -9.82
CA ASN A 408 4.59 -10.51 -9.33
C ASN A 408 3.59 -11.66 -9.53
N ARG A 409 3.80 -12.49 -10.55
CA ARG A 409 2.94 -13.66 -10.81
C ARG A 409 2.92 -14.63 -9.61
N PHE A 410 4.07 -14.87 -8.99
CA PHE A 410 4.14 -15.73 -7.81
C PHE A 410 3.36 -15.14 -6.64
N ILE A 411 3.45 -13.81 -6.46
CA ILE A 411 2.71 -13.10 -5.40
C ILE A 411 1.19 -13.23 -5.63
N ALA A 412 0.71 -12.98 -6.85
CA ALA A 412 -0.71 -13.13 -7.18
C ALA A 412 -1.22 -14.56 -6.93
N ILE A 413 -0.43 -15.57 -7.28
CA ILE A 413 -0.81 -16.98 -7.09
C ILE A 413 -0.94 -17.32 -5.60
N TYR A 414 0.04 -16.97 -4.77
CA TYR A 414 -0.09 -17.29 -3.35
C TYR A 414 -1.20 -16.47 -2.66
N SER A 415 -1.44 -15.22 -3.10
CA SER A 415 -2.56 -14.43 -2.58
C SER A 415 -3.92 -15.05 -2.90
N LEU A 416 -4.09 -15.64 -4.09
CA LEU A 416 -5.29 -16.40 -4.41
C LEU A 416 -5.52 -17.54 -3.39
N PHE A 417 -4.51 -18.38 -3.20
CA PHE A 417 -4.68 -19.57 -2.35
C PHE A 417 -4.74 -19.25 -0.87
N ILE A 418 -3.91 -18.32 -0.40
CA ILE A 418 -3.83 -18.01 1.02
C ILE A 418 -4.90 -17.00 1.41
N SER A 419 -4.96 -15.82 0.76
CA SER A 419 -5.84 -14.75 1.22
C SER A 419 -7.29 -14.93 0.80
N ALA A 420 -7.55 -15.40 -0.44
CA ALA A 420 -8.92 -15.55 -0.91
C ALA A 420 -9.58 -16.88 -0.48
N ILE A 421 -8.80 -17.95 -0.27
CA ILE A 421 -9.34 -19.29 0.03
C ILE A 421 -9.02 -19.72 1.47
N LEU A 422 -7.73 -19.83 1.81
CA LEU A 422 -7.31 -20.44 3.08
C LEU A 422 -7.66 -19.58 4.29
N ARG A 423 -7.46 -18.26 4.21
CA ARG A 423 -7.79 -17.34 5.31
C ARG A 423 -9.27 -17.41 5.72
N PRO A 424 -10.26 -17.30 4.81
CA PRO A 424 -11.67 -17.47 5.18
C PRO A 424 -11.97 -18.87 5.73
N TYR A 425 -11.36 -19.90 5.17
CA TYR A 425 -11.54 -21.28 5.64
C TYR A 425 -11.03 -21.47 7.07
N LEU A 426 -9.82 -21.01 7.39
CA LEU A 426 -9.27 -21.04 8.74
C LEU A 426 -10.09 -20.16 9.71
N ALA A 427 -10.53 -18.98 9.25
CA ALA A 427 -11.38 -18.11 10.05
C ALA A 427 -12.70 -18.80 10.44
N TYR A 428 -13.32 -19.55 9.52
CA TYR A 428 -14.50 -20.34 9.82
C TYR A 428 -14.23 -21.42 10.87
N ILE A 429 -13.15 -22.19 10.73
CA ILE A 429 -12.78 -23.23 11.69
C ILE A 429 -12.53 -22.63 13.06
N PHE A 430 -11.67 -21.62 13.16
CA PHE A 430 -11.27 -21.08 14.46
C PHE A 430 -12.40 -20.31 15.16
N ALA A 431 -13.17 -19.52 14.40
CA ALA A 431 -14.21 -18.70 14.99
C ALA A 431 -15.48 -19.50 15.36
N PHE A 432 -15.91 -20.42 14.48
CA PHE A 432 -17.21 -21.07 14.62
C PHE A 432 -17.12 -22.54 15.08
N ILE A 433 -16.17 -23.33 14.57
CA ILE A 433 -16.01 -24.73 14.99
C ILE A 433 -15.32 -24.80 16.35
N TRP A 434 -14.19 -24.09 16.51
CA TRP A 434 -13.49 -24.02 17.80
C TRP A 434 -14.07 -22.97 18.76
N LYS A 435 -15.10 -22.23 18.31
CA LYS A 435 -15.83 -21.23 19.11
C LYS A 435 -14.95 -20.12 19.72
N LEU A 436 -13.84 -19.79 19.08
CA LEU A 436 -12.96 -18.71 19.55
C LEU A 436 -13.45 -17.30 19.14
N GLY A 437 -14.55 -17.20 18.37
CA GLY A 437 -15.16 -15.93 17.98
C GLY A 437 -14.17 -15.00 17.25
N LEU A 438 -14.13 -13.71 17.61
CA LEU A 438 -13.26 -12.72 16.98
C LEU A 438 -11.76 -13.05 17.12
N VAL A 439 -11.35 -13.62 18.24
CA VAL A 439 -9.98 -14.06 18.48
C VAL A 439 -9.56 -15.11 17.44
N GLY A 440 -10.44 -16.08 17.16
CA GLY A 440 -10.21 -17.10 16.13
C GLY A 440 -10.03 -16.51 14.73
N ILE A 441 -10.81 -15.48 14.40
CA ILE A 441 -10.67 -14.75 13.14
C ILE A 441 -9.29 -14.09 13.01
N TRP A 442 -8.80 -13.43 14.05
CA TRP A 442 -7.47 -12.83 14.02
C TRP A 442 -6.32 -13.84 14.06
N ILE A 443 -6.53 -15.03 14.65
CA ILE A 443 -5.57 -16.16 14.52
C ILE A 443 -5.50 -16.63 13.07
N ALA A 444 -6.61 -16.69 12.34
CA ALA A 444 -6.60 -17.01 10.91
C ALA A 444 -5.84 -15.96 10.10
N PHE A 445 -5.95 -14.68 10.46
CA PHE A 445 -5.19 -13.61 9.83
C PHE A 445 -3.69 -13.72 10.13
N PHE A 446 -3.31 -14.06 11.36
CA PHE A 446 -1.92 -14.38 11.69
C PHE A 446 -1.39 -15.54 10.84
N SER A 447 -2.18 -16.60 10.67
CA SER A 447 -1.81 -17.78 9.88
C SER A 447 -1.61 -17.43 8.40
N ASP A 448 -2.46 -16.55 7.83
CA ASP A 448 -2.34 -16.01 6.48
C ASP A 448 -0.98 -15.31 6.29
N GLU A 449 -0.65 -14.34 7.13
CA GLU A 449 0.59 -13.58 7.01
C GLU A 449 1.83 -14.45 7.28
N PHE A 450 1.74 -15.40 8.19
CA PHE A 450 2.81 -16.36 8.47
C PHE A 450 3.10 -17.25 7.26
N LEU A 451 2.07 -17.77 6.61
CA LEU A 451 2.23 -18.61 5.40
C LEU A 451 2.75 -17.80 4.21
N LYS A 452 2.29 -16.56 4.03
CA LYS A 452 2.84 -15.65 3.01
C LYS A 452 4.34 -15.41 3.23
N MET A 453 4.74 -15.15 4.47
CA MET A 453 6.16 -15.02 4.84
C MET A 453 6.95 -16.27 4.43
N LEU A 454 6.47 -17.47 4.77
CA LEU A 454 7.15 -18.72 4.43
C LEU A 454 7.25 -18.93 2.92
N LEU A 455 6.17 -18.72 2.18
CA LEU A 455 6.17 -18.89 0.71
C LEU A 455 7.04 -17.86 0.01
N ALA A 456 7.00 -16.60 0.44
CA ALA A 456 7.85 -15.56 -0.09
C ALA A 456 9.33 -15.87 0.17
N GLN A 457 9.67 -16.32 1.38
CA GLN A 457 11.02 -16.71 1.75
C GLN A 457 11.48 -17.95 0.96
N TYR A 458 10.61 -18.94 0.79
CA TYR A 458 10.90 -20.10 -0.07
C TYR A 458 11.23 -19.67 -1.51
N ARG A 459 10.45 -18.74 -2.08
CA ARG A 459 10.71 -18.20 -3.42
C ARG A 459 12.07 -17.50 -3.52
N ILE A 460 12.41 -16.73 -2.48
CA ILE A 460 13.74 -16.09 -2.38
C ILE A 460 14.86 -17.13 -2.41
N GLN A 461 14.75 -18.18 -1.60
CA GLN A 461 15.80 -19.22 -1.50
C GLN A 461 16.03 -20.00 -2.78
N LYS A 462 14.99 -20.13 -3.63
CA LYS A 462 15.13 -20.73 -4.97
C LYS A 462 15.95 -19.89 -5.94
N GLY A 463 16.23 -18.60 -5.65
CA GLY A 463 17.05 -17.72 -6.49
C GLY A 463 16.45 -17.35 -7.85
N ILE A 464 15.23 -17.80 -8.17
CA ILE A 464 14.59 -17.60 -9.48
C ILE A 464 14.39 -16.11 -9.78
N TRP A 465 14.11 -15.30 -8.75
CA TRP A 465 13.93 -13.86 -8.85
C TRP A 465 15.17 -13.11 -9.36
N LEU A 466 16.38 -13.65 -9.12
CA LEU A 466 17.64 -13.08 -9.60
C LEU A 466 17.83 -13.17 -11.13
N GLN A 467 17.05 -14.01 -11.79
CA GLN A 467 17.16 -14.28 -13.24
C GLN A 467 16.01 -13.65 -14.04
N LYS A 468 15.01 -13.04 -13.35
CA LYS A 468 13.87 -12.39 -14.01
C LYS A 468 14.31 -11.19 -14.84
N LYS A 469 13.74 -11.08 -16.04
CA LYS A 469 13.88 -9.92 -16.92
C LYS A 469 12.58 -9.12 -16.91
N ILE A 470 12.70 -7.79 -16.94
CA ILE A 470 11.58 -6.84 -17.03
C ILE A 470 11.70 -6.05 -18.33
#